data_ed6fa45ccd8a6b378c863f6225fa93e4
#
_entry.id   ed6fa45ccd8a6b378c863f6225fa93e4
#
_cell.length_a   1.000
_cell.length_b   1.000
_cell.length_c   1.000
_cell.angle_alpha   90.00
_cell.angle_beta   90.00
_cell.angle_gamma   90.00
#
_symmetry.space_group_name_H-M   'P 1'
#
loop_
_entity.id
_entity.type
_entity.pdbx_description
1 polymer ?
#
loop_
_entity_poly.entity_id
_entity_poly.type
_entity_poly.pdbx_seq_one_letter_code
_entity_poly.pdbx_strand_id
1 'polypeptide(L)'
;PFFLFLSFLEPHFQNCFDDFPAPDIYKNIPAGYMPPDLGSLKGTAWEHLSGYYGMVKRLDEALGRIRDALKSLGMEENTILVFSTDHGCHFKTRNKEYKRSCHESSIRIPLAFYGGPFTGAGKLREKVSLVDLAPTLLDACGIPVPADMQGRSIMPWVRRETTTPSGKDIFVQISESQVGRAIRTDRWKYSVEALDKDPIQDAGSPEYTETFLYDLEHDPYELHNLIHSKAHEKVCEVLAEKLKRCMTEAGEPAPVIHPASKENMGQLLVFEGEENL
;
A
#
# COMPACT_ATOMS: atom_id res chain seq x y z
N PRO A 1 -14.72 5.76 27.96
CA PRO A 1 -13.93 5.38 26.79
C PRO A 1 -14.70 5.63 25.51
N PHE A 2 -14.02 5.94 24.42
CA PHE A 2 -14.61 6.11 23.09
C PHE A 2 -13.67 5.52 22.02
N PHE A 3 -14.26 5.19 20.88
CA PHE A 3 -13.54 4.93 19.64
C PHE A 3 -14.03 5.95 18.61
N LEU A 4 -13.10 6.67 17.99
CA LEU A 4 -13.39 7.67 16.97
C LEU A 4 -12.62 7.36 15.71
N PHE A 5 -13.32 7.15 14.60
CA PHE A 5 -12.75 6.99 13.28
C PHE A 5 -13.02 8.27 12.46
N LEU A 6 -11.95 8.98 12.12
CA LEU A 6 -12.00 10.21 11.33
C LEU A 6 -11.49 9.91 9.92
N SER A 7 -12.42 9.90 8.97
CA SER A 7 -12.10 9.69 7.56
C SER A 7 -12.02 11.04 6.83
N PHE A 8 -10.82 11.40 6.40
CA PHE A 8 -10.59 12.58 5.56
C PHE A 8 -10.63 12.17 4.10
N LEU A 9 -11.14 13.05 3.24
CA LEU A 9 -11.13 12.81 1.81
C LEU A 9 -9.73 13.06 1.20
N GLU A 10 -9.00 13.99 1.78
CA GLU A 10 -7.61 14.27 1.35
C GLU A 10 -6.69 13.06 1.64
N PRO A 11 -5.71 12.77 0.81
CA PRO A 11 -5.35 13.42 -0.45
C PRO A 11 -5.95 12.76 -1.70
N HIS A 12 -7.23 12.37 -1.68
CA HIS A 12 -7.89 11.69 -2.79
C HIS A 12 -8.03 12.61 -4.02
N PHE A 13 -7.71 12.07 -5.21
CA PHE A 13 -7.94 12.74 -6.49
C PHE A 13 -9.43 13.06 -6.69
N GLN A 14 -9.76 14.26 -7.11
CA GLN A 14 -11.14 14.71 -7.29
C GLN A 14 -11.50 14.70 -8.78
N ASN A 15 -12.22 13.66 -9.20
CA ASN A 15 -12.60 13.46 -10.60
C ASN A 15 -13.35 14.65 -11.22
N CYS A 16 -14.17 15.35 -10.41
CA CYS A 16 -14.91 16.52 -10.91
C CYS A 16 -14.02 17.73 -11.22
N PHE A 17 -12.82 17.77 -10.67
CA PHE A 17 -11.83 18.83 -10.92
C PHE A 17 -10.66 18.35 -11.79
N ASP A 18 -10.58 17.03 -12.05
CA ASP A 18 -9.42 16.36 -12.66
C ASP A 18 -8.11 16.76 -11.99
N ASP A 19 -8.09 16.86 -10.64
CA ASP A 19 -6.98 17.43 -9.87
C ASP A 19 -6.96 16.95 -8.41
N PHE A 20 -5.89 17.32 -7.70
CA PHE A 20 -5.75 17.31 -6.23
C PHE A 20 -5.96 18.73 -5.70
N PRO A 21 -7.19 19.15 -5.33
CA PRO A 21 -7.54 20.51 -5.01
C PRO A 21 -7.06 20.93 -3.61
N ALA A 22 -5.77 21.21 -3.48
CA ALA A 22 -5.19 21.79 -2.29
C ALA A 22 -5.49 23.31 -2.19
N PRO A 23 -5.41 23.91 -0.98
CA PRO A 23 -5.41 25.35 -0.84
C PRO A 23 -4.29 26.01 -1.65
N ASP A 24 -4.56 27.15 -2.27
CA ASP A 24 -3.63 27.87 -3.16
C ASP A 24 -2.27 28.14 -2.52
N ILE A 25 -2.27 28.43 -1.21
CA ILE A 25 -1.03 28.66 -0.43
C ILE A 25 -0.10 27.43 -0.45
N TYR A 26 -0.62 26.23 -0.63
CA TYR A 26 0.16 24.99 -0.69
C TYR A 26 0.33 24.49 -2.12
N LYS A 27 -0.71 24.58 -2.95
CA LYS A 27 -0.71 24.09 -4.33
C LYS A 27 0.35 24.79 -5.20
N ASN A 28 0.59 26.08 -4.93
CA ASN A 28 1.57 26.90 -5.69
C ASN A 28 3.03 26.71 -5.19
N ILE A 29 3.28 25.86 -4.21
CA ILE A 29 4.63 25.50 -3.81
C ILE A 29 5.08 24.35 -4.71
N PRO A 30 6.20 24.52 -5.47
CA PRO A 30 6.73 23.42 -6.27
C PRO A 30 7.00 22.18 -5.40
N ALA A 31 6.71 20.99 -5.92
CA ALA A 31 7.06 19.76 -5.27
C ALA A 31 8.58 19.69 -5.11
N GLY A 32 9.05 19.65 -3.86
CA GLY A 32 10.48 19.64 -3.54
C GLY A 32 11.18 18.29 -3.82
N TYR A 33 10.42 17.25 -4.09
CA TYR A 33 10.91 15.91 -4.35
C TYR A 33 9.98 15.16 -5.30
N MET A 34 10.55 14.57 -6.34
CA MET A 34 9.87 13.65 -7.25
C MET A 34 10.38 12.24 -6.95
N PRO A 35 9.52 11.31 -6.48
CA PRO A 35 9.90 9.90 -6.33
C PRO A 35 10.38 9.32 -7.66
N PRO A 36 11.42 8.46 -7.65
CA PRO A 36 12.01 7.93 -8.89
C PRO A 36 11.03 7.18 -9.80
N ASP A 37 10.10 6.43 -9.23
CA ASP A 37 9.06 5.74 -10.00
C ASP A 37 8.10 6.73 -10.69
N LEU A 38 7.74 7.81 -10.02
CA LEU A 38 6.87 8.84 -10.59
C LEU A 38 7.59 9.69 -11.65
N GLY A 39 8.90 9.89 -11.50
CA GLY A 39 9.71 10.66 -12.47
C GLY A 39 10.12 9.86 -13.72
N SER A 40 10.31 8.53 -13.57
CA SER A 40 10.80 7.66 -14.65
C SER A 40 9.69 6.99 -15.47
N LEU A 41 8.45 6.99 -14.97
CA LEU A 41 7.32 6.36 -15.63
C LEU A 41 6.34 7.41 -16.16
N LYS A 42 5.71 7.11 -17.30
CA LYS A 42 4.65 7.97 -17.85
C LYS A 42 3.45 7.97 -16.90
N GLY A 43 2.98 9.17 -16.56
CA GLY A 43 1.84 9.38 -15.68
C GLY A 43 1.56 10.86 -15.51
N THR A 44 0.76 11.21 -14.50
CA THR A 44 0.32 12.59 -14.22
C THR A 44 1.02 13.23 -13.02
N ALA A 45 2.13 12.66 -12.56
CA ALA A 45 2.82 13.13 -11.36
C ALA A 45 3.35 14.56 -11.49
N TRP A 46 3.93 14.91 -12.65
CA TRP A 46 4.45 16.25 -12.91
C TRP A 46 3.38 17.33 -12.80
N GLU A 47 2.16 17.00 -13.19
CA GLU A 47 1.02 17.89 -13.17
C GLU A 47 0.40 18.05 -11.77
N HIS A 48 0.32 16.96 -11.02
CA HIS A 48 -0.52 16.89 -9.83
C HIS A 48 0.22 16.82 -8.48
N LEU A 49 1.54 16.56 -8.48
CA LEU A 49 2.27 16.25 -7.24
C LEU A 49 2.26 17.40 -6.23
N SER A 50 2.30 18.66 -6.70
CA SER A 50 2.21 19.83 -5.81
C SER A 50 0.86 19.92 -5.10
N GLY A 51 -0.25 19.68 -5.83
CA GLY A 51 -1.59 19.61 -5.25
C GLY A 51 -1.71 18.47 -4.21
N TYR A 52 -1.18 17.29 -4.55
CA TYR A 52 -1.14 16.17 -3.61
C TYR A 52 -0.39 16.50 -2.31
N TYR A 53 0.80 17.08 -2.40
CA TYR A 53 1.56 17.50 -1.21
C TYR A 53 0.84 18.58 -0.42
N GLY A 54 0.14 19.50 -1.10
CA GLY A 54 -0.69 20.50 -0.45
C GLY A 54 -1.84 19.89 0.35
N MET A 55 -2.48 18.83 -0.17
CA MET A 55 -3.52 18.08 0.55
C MET A 55 -2.93 17.32 1.74
N VAL A 56 -1.76 16.68 1.60
CA VAL A 56 -1.04 16.03 2.71
C VAL A 56 -0.70 17.04 3.80
N LYS A 57 -0.30 18.26 3.43
CA LYS A 57 -0.06 19.34 4.40
C LYS A 57 -1.32 19.70 5.19
N ARG A 58 -2.49 19.69 4.56
CA ARG A 58 -3.78 19.91 5.23
C ARG A 58 -4.10 18.80 6.25
N LEU A 59 -3.77 17.56 5.93
CA LEU A 59 -3.92 16.44 6.87
C LEU A 59 -3.01 16.60 8.09
N ASP A 60 -1.76 17.01 7.88
CA ASP A 60 -0.81 17.29 8.97
C ASP A 60 -1.34 18.36 9.93
N GLU A 61 -1.91 19.44 9.40
CA GLU A 61 -2.55 20.47 10.21
C GLU A 61 -3.80 19.97 10.95
N ALA A 62 -4.61 19.13 10.32
CA ALA A 62 -5.79 18.56 10.96
C ALA A 62 -5.37 17.66 12.13
N LEU A 63 -4.35 16.82 11.94
CA LEU A 63 -3.78 15.99 12.99
C LEU A 63 -3.24 16.82 14.16
N GLY A 64 -2.54 17.93 13.85
CA GLY A 64 -2.09 18.89 14.86
C GLY A 64 -3.23 19.42 15.72
N ARG A 65 -4.33 19.88 15.11
CA ARG A 65 -5.53 20.37 15.82
C ARG A 65 -6.19 19.29 16.69
N ILE A 66 -6.25 18.05 16.23
CA ILE A 66 -6.78 16.93 17.02
C ILE A 66 -5.93 16.71 18.26
N ARG A 67 -4.60 16.71 18.13
CA ARG A 67 -3.69 16.58 19.26
C ARG A 67 -3.82 17.73 20.25
N ASP A 68 -3.92 18.96 19.76
CA ASP A 68 -4.11 20.14 20.62
C ASP A 68 -5.44 20.07 21.39
N ALA A 69 -6.50 19.57 20.76
CA ALA A 69 -7.78 19.35 21.43
C ALA A 69 -7.67 18.29 22.54
N LEU A 70 -7.05 17.13 22.25
CA LEU A 70 -6.82 16.07 23.24
C LEU A 70 -6.02 16.57 24.44
N LYS A 71 -4.98 17.36 24.18
CA LYS A 71 -4.15 17.99 25.23
C LYS A 71 -4.94 18.99 26.06
N SER A 72 -5.72 19.86 25.42
CA SER A 72 -6.53 20.88 26.10
C SER A 72 -7.64 20.25 26.97
N LEU A 73 -8.13 19.07 26.59
CA LEU A 73 -9.12 18.32 27.35
C LEU A 73 -8.49 17.39 28.41
N GLY A 74 -7.17 17.34 28.53
CA GLY A 74 -6.48 16.44 29.44
C GLY A 74 -6.62 14.95 29.08
N MET A 75 -6.85 14.63 27.80
CA MET A 75 -7.14 13.27 27.34
C MET A 75 -5.95 12.62 26.63
N GLU A 76 -4.89 13.35 26.29
CA GLU A 76 -3.77 12.89 25.48
C GLU A 76 -3.09 11.64 26.08
N GLU A 77 -2.86 11.65 27.40
CA GLU A 77 -2.17 10.54 28.11
C GLU A 77 -2.95 9.22 28.10
N ASN A 78 -4.29 9.28 27.95
CA ASN A 78 -5.16 8.10 27.92
C ASN A 78 -5.83 7.90 26.56
N THR A 79 -5.15 8.28 25.49
CA THR A 79 -5.65 8.14 24.12
C THR A 79 -4.58 7.53 23.23
N ILE A 80 -4.95 6.51 22.47
CA ILE A 80 -4.14 5.99 21.36
C ILE A 80 -4.58 6.72 20.09
N LEU A 81 -3.66 7.46 19.48
CA LEU A 81 -3.87 8.12 18.20
C LEU A 81 -3.19 7.31 17.10
N VAL A 82 -3.94 6.96 16.07
CA VAL A 82 -3.43 6.22 14.90
C VAL A 82 -3.62 7.05 13.66
N PHE A 83 -2.57 7.15 12.85
CA PHE A 83 -2.61 7.76 11.53
C PHE A 83 -2.27 6.72 10.47
N SER A 84 -3.16 6.57 9.48
CA SER A 84 -2.97 5.67 8.35
C SER A 84 -3.80 6.12 7.14
N THR A 85 -3.73 5.38 6.05
CA THR A 85 -4.58 5.50 4.87
C THR A 85 -4.93 4.10 4.36
N ASP A 86 -5.93 3.99 3.51
CA ASP A 86 -6.36 2.73 2.88
C ASP A 86 -5.39 2.26 1.78
N HIS A 87 -4.86 3.18 0.97
CA HIS A 87 -3.91 2.93 -0.11
C HIS A 87 -3.08 4.18 -0.41
N GLY A 88 -2.06 4.03 -1.27
CA GLY A 88 -1.26 5.12 -1.81
C GLY A 88 -1.77 5.65 -3.15
N CYS A 89 -0.87 6.30 -3.91
CA CYS A 89 -1.17 6.89 -5.20
C CYS A 89 0.04 6.75 -6.13
N HIS A 90 -0.17 6.20 -7.33
CA HIS A 90 0.87 6.06 -8.35
C HIS A 90 0.69 7.03 -9.55
N PHE A 91 -0.23 7.99 -9.49
CA PHE A 91 -0.39 9.04 -10.49
C PHE A 91 -0.49 8.52 -11.94
N LYS A 92 -1.24 7.43 -12.15
CA LYS A 92 -1.42 6.76 -13.45
C LYS A 92 -0.13 6.19 -14.08
N THR A 93 0.94 6.00 -13.28
CA THR A 93 2.20 5.43 -13.79
C THR A 93 2.15 3.91 -13.97
N ARG A 94 1.16 3.23 -13.40
CA ARG A 94 1.06 1.75 -13.40
C ARG A 94 -0.13 1.22 -14.18
N ASN A 95 -1.20 1.98 -14.25
CA ASN A 95 -2.40 1.70 -15.04
C ASN A 95 -3.10 3.03 -15.38
N LYS A 96 -4.30 2.98 -15.95
CA LYS A 96 -5.08 4.18 -16.32
C LYS A 96 -5.69 4.92 -15.11
N GLU A 97 -5.56 4.35 -13.93
CA GLU A 97 -6.01 4.95 -12.68
C GLU A 97 -4.82 5.47 -11.87
N TYR A 98 -5.06 5.98 -10.68
CA TYR A 98 -4.01 6.53 -9.80
C TYR A 98 -3.75 5.65 -8.57
N LYS A 99 -4.46 4.53 -8.45
CA LYS A 99 -4.38 3.51 -7.37
C LYS A 99 -4.69 2.12 -7.96
N ARG A 100 -4.99 1.13 -7.13
CA ARG A 100 -5.42 -0.23 -7.51
C ARG A 100 -4.37 -0.97 -8.34
N SER A 101 -3.18 -1.08 -7.76
CA SER A 101 -2.08 -1.88 -8.31
C SER A 101 -1.30 -2.56 -7.19
N CYS A 102 -0.48 -3.55 -7.54
CA CYS A 102 0.38 -4.24 -6.56
C CYS A 102 1.62 -3.43 -6.15
N HIS A 103 1.88 -2.29 -6.80
CA HIS A 103 3.13 -1.56 -6.66
C HIS A 103 3.24 -0.82 -5.31
N GLU A 104 4.48 -0.62 -4.83
CA GLU A 104 4.75 0.04 -3.54
C GLU A 104 4.07 1.41 -3.44
N SER A 105 4.01 2.17 -4.52
CA SER A 105 3.29 3.45 -4.56
C SER A 105 1.80 3.36 -4.26
N SER A 106 1.19 2.18 -4.43
CA SER A 106 -0.22 1.92 -4.05
C SER A 106 -0.35 1.23 -2.70
N ILE A 107 0.54 0.29 -2.35
CA ILE A 107 0.33 -0.58 -1.18
C ILE A 107 1.22 -0.24 0.02
N ARG A 108 2.31 0.52 -0.15
CA ARG A 108 3.19 0.92 0.95
C ARG A 108 2.69 2.21 1.60
N ILE A 109 1.76 2.07 2.50
CA ILE A 109 1.08 3.16 3.18
C ILE A 109 1.77 3.58 4.48
N PRO A 110 1.62 4.83 4.93
CA PRO A 110 2.05 5.25 6.25
C PRO A 110 1.21 4.56 7.33
N LEU A 111 1.86 4.21 8.45
CA LEU A 111 1.20 3.77 9.66
C LEU A 111 1.97 4.29 10.86
N ALA A 112 1.33 5.12 11.68
CA ALA A 112 1.93 5.68 12.88
C ALA A 112 0.98 5.54 14.07
N PHE A 113 1.56 5.23 15.23
CA PHE A 113 0.87 5.17 16.51
C PHE A 113 1.49 6.14 17.49
N TYR A 114 0.65 6.76 18.33
CA TYR A 114 1.06 7.65 19.38
C TYR A 114 0.17 7.47 20.61
N GLY A 115 0.77 7.54 21.80
CA GLY A 115 0.05 7.44 23.07
C GLY A 115 -0.21 6.01 23.55
N GLY A 116 -0.70 5.86 24.77
CA GLY A 116 -0.92 4.56 25.42
C GLY A 116 0.37 3.73 25.47
N PRO A 117 0.35 2.47 24.99
CA PRO A 117 1.53 1.60 24.98
C PRO A 117 2.58 1.98 23.92
N PHE A 118 2.28 2.89 23.00
CA PHE A 118 3.19 3.33 21.93
C PHE A 118 4.04 4.50 22.40
N THR A 119 4.86 4.26 23.43
CA THR A 119 5.74 5.26 24.04
C THR A 119 7.16 5.16 23.48
N GLY A 120 7.78 6.34 23.32
CA GLY A 120 9.14 6.44 22.77
C GLY A 120 9.18 6.46 21.25
N ALA A 121 10.13 7.21 20.69
CA ALA A 121 10.34 7.26 19.25
C ALA A 121 10.97 5.96 18.76
N GLY A 122 10.44 5.38 17.70
CA GLY A 122 10.95 4.14 17.12
C GLY A 122 10.33 3.81 15.78
N LYS A 123 10.95 2.89 15.06
CA LYS A 123 10.40 2.28 13.85
C LYS A 123 10.33 0.78 14.04
N LEU A 124 9.13 0.23 13.85
CA LEU A 124 8.96 -1.20 13.71
C LEU A 124 9.30 -1.59 12.27
N ARG A 125 10.19 -2.57 12.11
CA ARG A 125 10.63 -3.04 10.77
C ARG A 125 9.84 -4.23 10.27
N GLU A 126 8.87 -4.69 11.05
CA GLU A 126 7.97 -5.77 10.64
C GLU A 126 7.07 -5.34 9.48
N LYS A 127 6.79 -6.29 8.59
CA LYS A 127 5.72 -6.11 7.61
C LYS A 127 4.37 -6.14 8.32
N VAL A 128 3.60 -5.09 8.17
CA VAL A 128 2.27 -4.91 8.76
C VAL A 128 1.27 -4.70 7.64
N SER A 129 0.15 -5.39 7.71
CA SER A 129 -0.98 -5.21 6.80
C SER A 129 -2.12 -4.47 7.50
N LEU A 130 -3.02 -3.85 6.75
CA LEU A 130 -4.21 -3.19 7.33
C LEU A 130 -5.09 -4.15 8.14
N VAL A 131 -5.10 -5.43 7.80
CA VAL A 131 -5.82 -6.46 8.59
C VAL A 131 -5.26 -6.63 10.01
N ASP A 132 -4.02 -6.21 10.25
CA ASP A 132 -3.35 -6.28 11.56
C ASP A 132 -3.75 -5.10 12.47
N LEU A 133 -4.40 -4.06 11.94
CA LEU A 133 -4.73 -2.85 12.69
C LEU A 133 -5.77 -3.12 13.79
N ALA A 134 -6.87 -3.78 13.44
CA ALA A 134 -7.94 -4.07 14.40
C ALA A 134 -7.47 -4.97 15.56
N PRO A 135 -6.81 -6.13 15.34
CA PRO A 135 -6.29 -6.94 16.42
C PRO A 135 -5.22 -6.21 17.26
N THR A 136 -4.43 -5.31 16.64
CA THR A 136 -3.46 -4.49 17.38
C THR A 136 -4.15 -3.51 18.34
N LEU A 137 -5.22 -2.86 17.91
CA LEU A 137 -5.95 -1.92 18.74
C LEU A 137 -6.67 -2.62 19.90
N LEU A 138 -7.27 -3.78 19.65
CA LEU A 138 -7.89 -4.60 20.72
C LEU A 138 -6.85 -5.00 21.77
N ASP A 139 -5.73 -5.55 21.34
CA ASP A 139 -4.63 -5.97 22.24
C ASP A 139 -4.05 -4.77 23.00
N ALA A 140 -3.83 -3.63 22.34
CA ALA A 140 -3.35 -2.41 22.98
C ALA A 140 -4.29 -1.88 24.07
N CYS A 141 -5.60 -2.15 23.92
CA CYS A 141 -6.63 -1.80 24.90
C CYS A 141 -6.88 -2.91 25.95
N GLY A 142 -6.15 -4.03 25.91
CA GLY A 142 -6.35 -5.16 26.80
C GLY A 142 -7.63 -5.96 26.52
N ILE A 143 -8.18 -5.83 25.32
CA ILE A 143 -9.38 -6.57 24.86
C ILE A 143 -8.92 -7.84 24.14
N PRO A 144 -9.47 -9.02 24.47
CA PRO A 144 -9.12 -10.25 23.76
C PRO A 144 -9.38 -10.13 22.25
N VAL A 145 -8.41 -10.55 21.44
CA VAL A 145 -8.54 -10.60 19.99
C VAL A 145 -9.38 -11.82 19.60
N PRO A 146 -10.49 -11.64 18.86
CA PRO A 146 -11.29 -12.75 18.36
C PRO A 146 -10.48 -13.70 17.47
N ALA A 147 -10.73 -15.01 17.59
CA ALA A 147 -9.96 -16.05 16.90
C ALA A 147 -10.23 -16.10 15.39
N ASP A 148 -11.32 -15.52 14.92
CA ASP A 148 -11.70 -15.42 13.51
C ASP A 148 -11.08 -14.22 12.79
N MET A 149 -10.37 -13.33 13.49
CA MET A 149 -9.59 -12.28 12.87
C MET A 149 -8.38 -12.85 12.13
N GLN A 150 -8.26 -12.56 10.83
CA GLN A 150 -7.14 -13.01 10.00
C GLN A 150 -5.85 -12.22 10.23
N GLY A 151 -5.95 -10.99 10.74
CA GLY A 151 -4.82 -10.16 11.14
C GLY A 151 -4.23 -10.60 12.48
N ARG A 152 -3.06 -10.06 12.81
CA ARG A 152 -2.37 -10.31 14.08
C ARG A 152 -1.99 -9.01 14.76
N SER A 153 -1.94 -9.03 16.09
CA SER A 153 -1.42 -7.89 16.85
C SER A 153 0.08 -7.70 16.63
N ILE A 154 0.51 -6.44 16.47
CA ILE A 154 1.92 -6.05 16.48
C ILE A 154 2.43 -5.75 17.90
N MET A 155 1.57 -5.81 18.91
CA MET A 155 1.92 -5.46 20.28
C MET A 155 3.09 -6.25 20.88
N PRO A 156 3.31 -7.55 20.56
CA PRO A 156 4.48 -8.27 21.03
C PRO A 156 5.81 -7.61 20.65
N TRP A 157 5.91 -7.04 19.43
CA TRP A 157 7.11 -6.28 19.00
C TRP A 157 7.17 -4.88 19.63
N VAL A 158 6.02 -4.21 19.80
CA VAL A 158 5.93 -2.91 20.48
C VAL A 158 6.39 -3.03 21.92
N ARG A 159 5.93 -4.06 22.65
CA ARG A 159 6.30 -4.36 24.04
C ARG A 159 7.69 -4.97 24.17
N ARG A 160 8.37 -5.28 23.07
CA ARG A 160 9.67 -5.97 23.03
C ARG A 160 9.64 -7.36 23.67
N GLU A 161 8.51 -8.03 23.63
CA GLU A 161 8.34 -9.42 24.08
C GLU A 161 8.97 -10.39 23.08
N THR A 162 9.14 -9.96 21.84
CA THR A 162 9.84 -10.69 20.79
C THR A 162 10.68 -9.76 19.93
N THR A 163 11.80 -10.27 19.44
CA THR A 163 12.64 -9.67 18.41
C THR A 163 12.68 -10.50 17.13
N THR A 164 12.04 -11.69 17.17
CA THR A 164 11.99 -12.59 16.02
C THR A 164 11.10 -12.01 14.95
N PRO A 165 11.59 -11.85 13.70
CA PRO A 165 10.76 -11.43 12.59
C PRO A 165 9.59 -12.38 12.40
N SER A 166 8.44 -11.83 12.05
CA SER A 166 7.24 -12.63 11.86
C SER A 166 7.32 -13.63 10.70
N GLY A 167 8.19 -13.36 9.73
CA GLY A 167 8.29 -14.14 8.50
C GLY A 167 7.04 -14.11 7.63
N LYS A 168 5.99 -13.37 8.02
CA LYS A 168 4.73 -13.31 7.28
C LYS A 168 4.92 -12.46 6.02
N ASP A 169 4.56 -13.04 4.88
CA ASP A 169 4.47 -12.31 3.63
C ASP A 169 3.13 -11.54 3.57
N ILE A 170 3.09 -10.45 2.83
CA ILE A 170 1.87 -9.64 2.66
C ILE A 170 1.13 -10.12 1.41
N PHE A 171 -0.12 -10.52 1.60
CA PHE A 171 -1.05 -10.84 0.54
C PHE A 171 -1.83 -9.59 0.13
N VAL A 172 -1.98 -9.37 -1.17
CA VAL A 172 -2.66 -8.21 -1.77
C VAL A 172 -3.70 -8.69 -2.75
N GLN A 173 -4.93 -8.21 -2.59
CA GLN A 173 -6.02 -8.36 -3.55
C GLN A 173 -6.24 -7.04 -4.28
N ILE A 174 -6.46 -7.10 -5.59
CA ILE A 174 -6.69 -5.94 -6.44
C ILE A 174 -8.00 -6.17 -7.19
N SER A 175 -8.86 -5.15 -7.18
CA SER A 175 -10.15 -5.15 -7.86
C SER A 175 -10.38 -3.84 -8.59
N GLU A 176 -11.46 -3.72 -9.32
CA GLU A 176 -11.94 -2.55 -10.05
C GLU A 176 -11.05 -2.09 -11.23
N SER A 177 -9.72 -2.22 -11.16
CA SER A 177 -8.82 -1.99 -12.29
C SER A 177 -8.40 -3.29 -12.97
N GLN A 178 -8.33 -4.36 -12.19
CA GLN A 178 -7.95 -5.70 -12.59
C GLN A 178 -8.42 -6.72 -11.53
N VAL A 179 -8.65 -7.96 -11.93
CA VAL A 179 -8.81 -9.07 -10.99
C VAL A 179 -7.42 -9.62 -10.69
N GLY A 180 -6.74 -9.00 -9.74
CA GLY A 180 -5.32 -9.24 -9.45
C GLY A 180 -5.06 -9.80 -8.06
N ARG A 181 -3.97 -10.53 -7.94
CA ARG A 181 -3.42 -11.01 -6.67
C ARG A 181 -1.92 -10.79 -6.65
N ALA A 182 -1.40 -10.46 -5.48
CA ALA A 182 0.04 -10.31 -5.32
C ALA A 182 0.53 -10.77 -3.95
N ILE A 183 1.81 -11.12 -3.90
CA ILE A 183 2.54 -11.39 -2.67
C ILE A 183 3.75 -10.47 -2.58
N ARG A 184 3.95 -9.89 -1.40
CA ARG A 184 5.12 -9.09 -1.06
C ARG A 184 5.88 -9.76 0.07
N THR A 185 7.07 -10.27 -0.22
CA THR A 185 8.01 -10.86 0.74
C THR A 185 8.97 -9.78 1.26
N ASP A 186 10.04 -10.12 1.98
CA ASP A 186 11.06 -9.12 2.37
C ASP A 186 11.81 -8.55 1.17
N ARG A 187 12.04 -9.36 0.14
CA ARG A 187 12.82 -8.98 -1.03
C ARG A 187 11.97 -8.89 -2.30
N TRP A 188 11.02 -9.80 -2.48
CA TRP A 188 10.34 -9.97 -3.75
C TRP A 188 8.91 -9.46 -3.72
N LYS A 189 8.46 -8.93 -4.83
CA LYS A 189 7.05 -8.76 -5.16
C LYS A 189 6.73 -9.57 -6.40
N TYR A 190 5.63 -10.33 -6.32
CA TYR A 190 5.13 -11.15 -7.41
C TYR A 190 3.64 -10.93 -7.54
N SER A 191 3.15 -10.77 -8.77
CA SER A 191 1.75 -10.48 -9.06
C SER A 191 1.24 -11.30 -10.23
N VAL A 192 -0.05 -11.63 -10.14
CA VAL A 192 -0.81 -12.35 -11.16
C VAL A 192 -2.14 -11.64 -11.42
N GLU A 193 -2.68 -11.81 -12.63
CA GLU A 193 -3.94 -11.20 -13.06
C GLU A 193 -4.80 -12.21 -13.85
N ALA A 194 -6.10 -12.18 -13.64
CA ALA A 194 -7.08 -12.92 -14.45
C ALA A 194 -7.53 -12.02 -15.60
N LEU A 195 -6.86 -12.17 -16.76
CA LEU A 195 -7.00 -11.27 -17.91
C LEU A 195 -8.37 -11.37 -18.62
N ASP A 196 -9.10 -12.45 -18.41
CA ASP A 196 -10.42 -12.74 -18.97
C ASP A 196 -11.58 -12.28 -18.10
N LYS A 197 -11.31 -11.67 -16.94
CA LYS A 197 -12.30 -11.29 -15.95
C LYS A 197 -12.62 -9.79 -15.98
N ASP A 198 -13.89 -9.49 -15.69
CA ASP A 198 -14.33 -8.10 -15.49
C ASP A 198 -13.99 -7.65 -14.04
N PRO A 199 -13.09 -6.66 -13.87
CA PRO A 199 -12.65 -6.26 -12.55
C PRO A 199 -13.72 -5.59 -11.68
N ILE A 200 -14.86 -5.21 -12.26
CA ILE A 200 -16.01 -4.63 -11.54
C ILE A 200 -16.98 -5.75 -11.07
N GLN A 201 -17.10 -6.82 -11.84
CA GLN A 201 -18.09 -7.88 -11.60
C GLN A 201 -17.50 -9.11 -10.92
N ASP A 202 -16.25 -9.44 -11.25
CA ASP A 202 -15.61 -10.67 -10.80
C ASP A 202 -14.72 -10.42 -9.58
N ALA A 203 -15.00 -11.11 -8.47
CA ALA A 203 -14.18 -10.99 -7.26
C ALA A 203 -12.88 -11.80 -7.31
N GLY A 204 -12.79 -12.80 -8.20
CA GLY A 204 -11.66 -13.70 -8.35
C GLY A 204 -11.79 -14.61 -9.57
N SER A 205 -10.82 -15.48 -9.74
CA SER A 205 -10.76 -16.45 -10.86
C SER A 205 -10.13 -17.77 -10.40
N PRO A 206 -10.47 -18.91 -11.01
CA PRO A 206 -9.71 -20.13 -10.83
C PRO A 206 -8.37 -20.14 -11.59
N GLU A 207 -8.18 -19.20 -12.52
CA GLU A 207 -6.99 -19.11 -13.36
C GLU A 207 -6.45 -17.67 -13.38
N TYR A 208 -5.13 -17.55 -13.30
CA TYR A 208 -4.42 -16.27 -13.36
C TYR A 208 -3.19 -16.41 -14.25
N THR A 209 -2.73 -15.29 -14.80
CA THR A 209 -1.48 -15.18 -15.57
C THR A 209 -0.48 -14.32 -14.78
N GLU A 210 0.78 -14.73 -14.75
CA GLU A 210 1.87 -13.92 -14.17
C GLU A 210 1.96 -12.57 -14.85
N THR A 211 2.14 -11.50 -14.04
CA THR A 211 2.21 -10.12 -14.54
C THR A 211 3.49 -9.40 -14.15
N PHE A 212 3.86 -9.43 -12.89
CA PHE A 212 5.01 -8.68 -12.39
C PHE A 212 5.88 -9.51 -11.45
N LEU A 213 7.19 -9.36 -11.60
CA LEU A 213 8.19 -9.78 -10.63
C LEU A 213 9.19 -8.64 -10.41
N TYR A 214 9.37 -8.21 -9.16
CA TYR A 214 10.34 -7.19 -8.78
C TYR A 214 11.25 -7.66 -7.66
N ASP A 215 12.54 -7.32 -7.73
CA ASP A 215 13.52 -7.45 -6.66
C ASP A 215 13.60 -6.12 -5.88
N LEU A 216 12.82 -5.98 -4.82
CA LEU A 216 12.68 -4.74 -4.05
C LEU A 216 13.96 -4.34 -3.28
N GLU A 217 14.94 -5.25 -3.15
CA GLU A 217 16.23 -4.95 -2.56
C GLU A 217 17.10 -4.14 -3.53
N HIS A 218 17.05 -4.47 -4.82
CA HIS A 218 17.85 -3.82 -5.87
C HIS A 218 17.04 -2.80 -6.68
N ASP A 219 15.73 -2.96 -6.75
CA ASP A 219 14.78 -2.08 -7.45
C ASP A 219 13.60 -1.71 -6.55
N PRO A 220 13.82 -0.90 -5.50
CA PRO A 220 12.78 -0.52 -4.54
C PRO A 220 11.66 0.34 -5.15
N TYR A 221 11.86 0.86 -6.36
CA TYR A 221 10.90 1.66 -7.11
C TYR A 221 10.21 0.90 -8.25
N GLU A 222 10.50 -0.40 -8.40
CA GLU A 222 9.81 -1.28 -9.33
C GLU A 222 9.84 -0.79 -10.78
N LEU A 223 11.02 -0.37 -11.22
CA LEU A 223 11.25 0.12 -12.58
C LEU A 223 11.57 -1.00 -13.57
N HIS A 224 11.99 -2.18 -13.09
CA HIS A 224 12.44 -3.29 -13.91
C HIS A 224 11.62 -4.56 -13.62
N ASN A 225 10.63 -4.82 -14.46
CA ASN A 225 9.86 -6.05 -14.36
C ASN A 225 10.69 -7.26 -14.82
N LEU A 226 10.95 -8.20 -13.90
CA LEU A 226 11.78 -9.40 -14.13
C LEU A 226 10.96 -10.62 -14.57
N ILE A 227 9.64 -10.50 -14.79
CA ILE A 227 8.75 -11.63 -15.05
C ILE A 227 9.16 -12.48 -16.26
N HIS A 228 9.79 -11.89 -17.26
CA HIS A 228 10.28 -12.59 -18.46
C HIS A 228 11.73 -13.03 -18.36
N SER A 229 12.39 -12.83 -17.22
CA SER A 229 13.78 -13.18 -17.03
C SER A 229 13.94 -14.66 -16.75
N LYS A 230 14.56 -15.39 -17.67
CA LYS A 230 14.88 -16.83 -17.51
C LYS A 230 15.67 -17.14 -16.25
N ALA A 231 16.52 -16.20 -15.81
CA ALA A 231 17.30 -16.36 -14.59
C ALA A 231 16.44 -16.37 -13.32
N HIS A 232 15.18 -15.88 -13.41
CA HIS A 232 14.26 -15.74 -12.27
C HIS A 232 13.08 -16.71 -12.32
N GLU A 233 13.01 -17.64 -13.29
CA GLU A 233 11.92 -18.63 -13.39
C GLU A 233 11.71 -19.40 -12.07
N LYS A 234 12.81 -19.81 -11.42
CA LYS A 234 12.73 -20.51 -10.13
C LYS A 234 12.19 -19.62 -9.00
N VAL A 235 12.43 -18.32 -9.06
CA VAL A 235 11.86 -17.37 -8.10
C VAL A 235 10.35 -17.26 -8.32
N CYS A 236 9.89 -17.17 -9.57
CA CYS A 236 8.46 -17.16 -9.92
C CYS A 236 7.75 -18.42 -9.40
N GLU A 237 8.31 -19.62 -9.64
CA GLU A 237 7.73 -20.89 -9.14
C GLU A 237 7.54 -20.86 -7.62
N VAL A 238 8.57 -20.46 -6.87
CA VAL A 238 8.50 -20.38 -5.39
C VAL A 238 7.47 -19.37 -4.93
N LEU A 239 7.42 -18.19 -5.57
CA LEU A 239 6.47 -17.14 -5.20
C LEU A 239 5.03 -17.47 -5.61
N ALA A 240 4.83 -18.16 -6.73
CA ALA A 240 3.52 -18.68 -7.12
C ALA A 240 2.95 -19.63 -6.08
N GLU A 241 3.75 -20.59 -5.58
CA GLU A 241 3.30 -21.51 -4.53
C GLU A 241 3.03 -20.78 -3.18
N LYS A 242 3.81 -19.77 -2.85
CA LYS A 242 3.55 -18.93 -1.68
C LYS A 242 2.23 -18.15 -1.86
N LEU A 243 1.99 -17.57 -3.03
CA LEU A 243 0.77 -16.82 -3.33
C LEU A 243 -0.47 -17.73 -3.26
N LYS A 244 -0.45 -18.92 -3.88
CA LYS A 244 -1.53 -19.89 -3.78
C LYS A 244 -1.89 -20.23 -2.33
N ARG A 245 -0.88 -20.40 -1.48
CA ARG A 245 -1.08 -20.64 -0.06
C ARG A 245 -1.76 -19.46 0.64
N CYS A 246 -1.30 -18.22 0.38
CA CYS A 246 -1.93 -17.02 0.94
C CYS A 246 -3.39 -16.88 0.48
N MET A 247 -3.68 -17.16 -0.79
CA MET A 247 -5.06 -17.18 -1.31
C MET A 247 -5.92 -18.20 -0.59
N THR A 248 -5.41 -19.41 -0.39
CA THR A 248 -6.14 -20.48 0.32
C THR A 248 -6.38 -20.10 1.79
N GLU A 249 -5.39 -19.53 2.47
CA GLU A 249 -5.51 -19.03 3.84
C GLU A 249 -6.53 -17.88 3.96
N ALA A 250 -6.69 -17.09 2.89
CA ALA A 250 -7.69 -16.03 2.80
C ALA A 250 -9.10 -16.54 2.40
N GLY A 251 -9.26 -17.85 2.20
CA GLY A 251 -10.55 -18.47 1.84
C GLY A 251 -10.81 -18.55 0.34
N GLU A 252 -9.83 -18.25 -0.51
CA GLU A 252 -9.95 -18.42 -1.96
C GLU A 252 -9.55 -19.86 -2.38
N PRO A 253 -10.13 -20.41 -3.46
CA PRO A 253 -9.65 -21.69 -4.02
C PRO A 253 -8.22 -21.52 -4.56
N ALA A 254 -7.41 -22.58 -4.46
CA ALA A 254 -6.06 -22.56 -5.04
C ALA A 254 -6.16 -22.45 -6.56
N PRO A 255 -5.60 -21.38 -7.18
CA PRO A 255 -5.72 -21.16 -8.62
C PRO A 255 -4.69 -21.93 -9.43
N VAL A 256 -4.96 -22.07 -10.72
CA VAL A 256 -3.92 -22.33 -11.72
C VAL A 256 -3.26 -21.01 -12.08
N ILE A 257 -1.93 -20.94 -12.03
CA ILE A 257 -1.16 -19.78 -12.45
C ILE A 257 -0.40 -20.15 -13.72
N HIS A 258 -0.66 -19.41 -14.79
CA HIS A 258 -0.02 -19.57 -16.09
C HIS A 258 1.20 -18.63 -16.19
N PRO A 259 2.27 -19.04 -16.88
CA PRO A 259 3.41 -18.18 -17.16
C PRO A 259 3.00 -16.89 -17.87
N ALA A 260 3.75 -15.82 -17.66
CA ALA A 260 3.52 -14.54 -18.31
C ALA A 260 3.55 -14.68 -19.84
N SER A 261 2.53 -14.13 -20.52
CA SER A 261 2.54 -14.05 -21.97
C SER A 261 3.61 -13.06 -22.43
N LYS A 262 4.16 -13.26 -23.63
CA LYS A 262 5.16 -12.35 -24.22
C LYS A 262 4.56 -11.00 -24.64
N GLU A 263 3.25 -10.88 -24.62
CA GLU A 263 2.53 -9.68 -25.01
C GLU A 263 2.38 -8.74 -23.82
N ASN A 264 3.13 -7.69 -23.88
CA ASN A 264 2.88 -6.35 -23.33
C ASN A 264 2.48 -6.24 -21.84
N MET A 265 3.36 -6.67 -20.96
CA MET A 265 3.33 -6.32 -19.55
C MET A 265 4.11 -5.01 -19.31
N GLY A 266 3.95 -4.03 -20.22
CA GLY A 266 4.77 -2.84 -20.28
C GLY A 266 4.41 -1.83 -19.20
N GLN A 267 5.36 -1.53 -18.35
CA GLN A 267 5.39 -0.26 -17.65
C GLN A 267 5.46 0.86 -18.69
N LEU A 268 4.72 1.94 -18.43
CA LEU A 268 4.77 3.13 -19.26
C LEU A 268 6.06 3.90 -18.89
N LEU A 269 7.16 3.60 -19.57
CA LEU A 269 8.43 4.32 -19.38
C LEU A 269 8.39 5.67 -20.09
N VAL A 270 9.00 6.68 -19.48
CA VAL A 270 9.36 7.93 -20.15
C VAL A 270 10.64 7.68 -20.94
N PHE A 271 10.60 7.89 -22.25
CA PHE A 271 11.79 7.80 -23.10
C PHE A 271 12.54 9.13 -23.13
N GLU A 272 13.86 9.06 -23.39
CA GLU A 272 14.68 10.24 -23.54
C GLU A 272 14.09 11.21 -24.59
N GLY A 273 13.88 12.47 -24.22
CA GLY A 273 13.23 13.49 -25.03
C GLY A 273 11.73 13.67 -24.78
N GLU A 274 11.08 12.82 -23.98
CA GLU A 274 9.68 12.95 -23.59
C GLU A 274 9.49 13.67 -22.24
N GLU A 275 10.57 13.99 -21.54
CA GLU A 275 10.55 14.60 -20.21
C GLU A 275 10.02 16.03 -20.19
N ASN A 276 9.91 16.66 -21.37
CA ASN A 276 9.53 18.05 -21.55
C ASN A 276 8.17 18.24 -22.24
N LEU A 277 7.31 17.22 -22.27
CA LEU A 277 5.98 17.30 -22.88
C LEU A 277 4.90 17.66 -21.88
#